data_86deaf28452a3a785623e8184d57adf6
#
_entry.id   86deaf28452a3a785623e8184d57adf6
#
_cell.length_a   1.000
_cell.length_b   1.000
_cell.length_c   1.000
_cell.angle_alpha   90.00
_cell.angle_beta   90.00
_cell.angle_gamma   90.00
#
_symmetry.space_group_name_H-M   'P 1'
#
loop_
_entity.id
_entity.type
_entity.pdbx_description
1 polymer ?
#
loop_
_entity_poly.entity_id
_entity_poly.type
_entity_poly.pdbx_seq_one_letter_code
_entity_poly.pdbx_strand_id
1 'polypeptide(L)'
;LAIGAALHIYHNLLVQPRQIETTSPSPYLGIPYGESAVEAALETASGIVWSQPDDPAAAAAADLVGDKIIAWFEGGSEAGPRALGHRSILADVRNADNWRRVNHVKGRELWRPFAPIVLAEKAADWFDGCPMPSPYMLFTATVRSTDLPAITHVDGSSRIQTVDASCGGIRHVLEAFDRETGVPVLMNTSFNGPGEPIVETPAHAVAFLQDSDIDVVYIEGRRAVRS
;
A
#
# COMPACT_ATOMS: atom_id res chain seq x y z
N LEU A 1 7.42 -17.26 0.57
CA LEU A 1 7.53 -18.71 0.82
C LEU A 1 8.80 -19.30 0.21
N ALA A 2 9.14 -19.00 -1.06
CA ALA A 2 10.31 -19.60 -1.75
C ALA A 2 11.63 -19.34 -1.02
N ILE A 3 11.91 -18.09 -0.65
CA ILE A 3 13.11 -17.71 0.13
C ILE A 3 13.13 -18.47 1.48
N GLY A 4 11.99 -18.51 2.18
CA GLY A 4 11.90 -19.22 3.46
C GLY A 4 12.15 -20.71 3.33
N ALA A 5 11.68 -21.35 2.26
CA ALA A 5 11.94 -22.75 1.98
C ALA A 5 13.44 -23.01 1.70
N ALA A 6 14.08 -22.15 0.89
CA ALA A 6 15.51 -22.22 0.60
C ALA A 6 16.36 -22.04 1.88
N LEU A 7 16.03 -21.07 2.71
CA LEU A 7 16.69 -20.82 3.99
C LEU A 7 16.49 -21.99 4.98
N HIS A 8 15.30 -22.61 5.00
CA HIS A 8 15.05 -23.78 5.82
C HIS A 8 15.95 -24.94 5.42
N ILE A 9 16.07 -25.23 4.13
CA ILE A 9 16.99 -26.28 3.63
C ILE A 9 18.42 -25.92 4.01
N TYR A 10 18.86 -24.72 3.73
CA TYR A 10 20.24 -24.29 3.95
C TYR A 10 20.63 -24.36 5.44
N HIS A 11 19.83 -23.79 6.33
CA HIS A 11 20.19 -23.70 7.75
C HIS A 11 19.80 -24.89 8.57
N ASN A 12 18.68 -25.57 8.26
CA ASN A 12 18.17 -26.66 9.11
C ASN A 12 18.52 -28.07 8.57
N LEU A 13 18.45 -28.27 7.24
CA LEU A 13 18.78 -29.58 6.67
C LEU A 13 20.29 -29.74 6.37
N LEU A 14 20.90 -28.66 5.82
CA LEU A 14 22.34 -28.67 5.54
C LEU A 14 23.19 -28.16 6.72
N VAL A 15 22.53 -27.78 7.83
CA VAL A 15 23.15 -27.36 9.09
C VAL A 15 24.17 -26.23 8.89
N GLN A 16 23.89 -25.30 7.97
CA GLN A 16 24.79 -24.16 7.73
C GLN A 16 24.57 -23.09 8.81
N PRO A 17 25.61 -22.36 9.24
CA PRO A 17 25.51 -21.35 10.27
C PRO A 17 24.57 -20.22 9.82
N ARG A 18 23.78 -19.70 10.77
CA ARG A 18 22.94 -18.51 10.54
C ARG A 18 23.81 -17.26 10.57
N GLN A 19 23.70 -16.44 9.53
CA GLN A 19 24.07 -15.02 9.59
C GLN A 19 22.83 -14.24 10.01
N ILE A 20 22.94 -13.56 11.16
CA ILE A 20 21.84 -12.72 11.66
C ILE A 20 22.03 -11.32 11.04
N GLU A 21 21.19 -11.00 10.07
CA GLU A 21 21.07 -9.63 9.59
C GLU A 21 20.49 -8.75 10.69
N THR A 22 21.15 -7.64 10.98
CA THR A 22 20.70 -6.68 12.00
C THR A 22 19.70 -5.67 11.44
N THR A 23 19.55 -5.61 10.13
CA THR A 23 18.60 -4.76 9.41
C THR A 23 17.49 -5.59 8.78
N SER A 24 16.27 -5.08 8.81
CA SER A 24 15.17 -5.68 8.06
C SER A 24 15.45 -5.62 6.57
N PRO A 25 15.37 -6.76 5.83
CA PRO A 25 15.61 -6.75 4.39
C PRO A 25 14.52 -5.94 3.68
N SER A 26 14.92 -5.18 2.64
CA SER A 26 13.94 -4.47 1.81
C SER A 26 13.01 -5.47 1.11
N PRO A 27 11.69 -5.27 1.15
CA PRO A 27 10.75 -6.09 0.40
C PRO A 27 10.65 -5.71 -1.08
N TYR A 28 11.20 -4.57 -1.48
CA TYR A 28 11.03 -3.94 -2.80
C TYR A 28 12.07 -4.48 -3.78
N LEU A 29 11.91 -5.74 -4.20
CA LEU A 29 12.87 -6.45 -5.05
C LEU A 29 12.46 -6.52 -6.53
N GLY A 30 11.31 -5.93 -6.89
CA GLY A 30 10.85 -5.84 -8.27
C GLY A 30 11.66 -4.86 -9.12
N ILE A 31 11.34 -4.78 -10.39
CA ILE A 31 12.02 -3.91 -11.35
C ILE A 31 11.48 -2.48 -11.21
N PRO A 32 12.33 -1.47 -10.98
CA PRO A 32 11.90 -0.07 -11.07
C PRO A 32 11.74 0.34 -12.55
N TYR A 33 10.73 1.16 -12.83
CA TYR A 33 10.47 1.66 -14.18
C TYR A 33 10.93 3.11 -14.31
N GLY A 34 11.68 3.38 -15.37
CA GLY A 34 12.13 4.72 -15.68
C GLY A 34 11.04 5.62 -16.26
N GLU A 35 11.30 6.92 -16.28
CA GLU A 35 10.38 7.98 -16.72
C GLU A 35 9.76 7.70 -18.10
N SER A 36 10.57 7.32 -19.09
CA SER A 36 10.11 7.03 -20.45
C SER A 36 9.07 5.89 -20.51
N ALA A 37 9.19 4.87 -19.67
CA ALA A 37 8.23 3.78 -19.63
C ALA A 37 6.89 4.21 -19.01
N VAL A 38 6.93 5.09 -18.03
CA VAL A 38 5.73 5.66 -17.38
C VAL A 38 5.01 6.58 -18.34
N GLU A 39 5.73 7.49 -18.99
CA GLU A 39 5.15 8.43 -19.97
C GLU A 39 4.56 7.69 -21.17
N ALA A 40 5.27 6.73 -21.73
CA ALA A 40 4.73 5.91 -22.82
C ALA A 40 3.43 5.20 -22.44
N ALA A 41 3.31 4.69 -21.21
CA ALA A 41 2.08 4.04 -20.74
C ALA A 41 0.93 5.04 -20.59
N LEU A 42 1.19 6.25 -20.10
CA LEU A 42 0.18 7.29 -19.91
C LEU A 42 -0.26 7.94 -21.23
N GLU A 43 0.67 8.22 -22.14
CA GLU A 43 0.40 8.88 -23.42
C GLU A 43 -0.34 8.00 -24.41
N THR A 44 -0.12 6.68 -24.38
CA THR A 44 -0.79 5.73 -25.25
C THR A 44 -2.20 5.35 -24.78
N ALA A 45 -2.56 5.72 -23.55
CA ALA A 45 -3.85 5.37 -22.97
C ALA A 45 -4.97 6.31 -23.43
N SER A 46 -6.04 5.75 -23.96
CA SER A 46 -7.25 6.52 -24.29
C SER A 46 -8.10 6.76 -23.04
N GLY A 47 -8.75 7.92 -22.96
CA GLY A 47 -9.69 8.22 -21.86
C GLY A 47 -9.01 8.49 -20.53
N ILE A 48 -7.71 8.80 -20.54
CA ILE A 48 -6.91 9.15 -19.34
C ILE A 48 -6.39 10.58 -19.49
N VAL A 49 -6.49 11.33 -18.40
CA VAL A 49 -5.83 12.64 -18.25
C VAL A 49 -4.83 12.52 -17.11
N TRP A 50 -3.61 12.98 -17.32
CA TRP A 50 -2.58 12.96 -16.30
C TRP A 50 -1.88 14.29 -16.10
N SER A 51 -1.32 14.49 -14.94
CA SER A 51 -0.54 15.67 -14.55
C SER A 51 0.64 15.25 -13.67
N GLN A 52 1.63 16.11 -13.56
CA GLN A 52 2.77 15.93 -12.66
C GLN A 52 2.72 17.00 -11.58
N PRO A 53 2.17 16.70 -10.39
CA PRO A 53 2.17 17.62 -9.26
C PRO A 53 3.61 17.95 -8.81
N ASP A 54 3.84 19.17 -8.33
CA ASP A 54 5.13 19.56 -7.73
C ASP A 54 5.46 18.72 -6.48
N ASP A 55 4.43 18.38 -5.68
CA ASP A 55 4.50 17.46 -4.55
C ASP A 55 3.46 16.35 -4.70
N PRO A 56 3.85 15.19 -5.28
CA PRO A 56 2.92 14.06 -5.46
C PRO A 56 2.36 13.50 -4.16
N ALA A 57 3.13 13.55 -3.07
CA ALA A 57 2.68 13.04 -1.77
C ALA A 57 1.60 13.93 -1.15
N ALA A 58 1.78 15.26 -1.22
CA ALA A 58 0.76 16.20 -0.78
C ALA A 58 -0.50 16.11 -1.65
N ALA A 59 -0.35 15.95 -2.98
CA ALA A 59 -1.48 15.77 -3.89
C ALA A 59 -2.27 14.48 -3.59
N ALA A 60 -1.57 13.37 -3.32
CA ALA A 60 -2.18 12.10 -2.93
C ALA A 60 -2.91 12.21 -1.58
N ALA A 61 -2.30 12.87 -0.60
CA ALA A 61 -2.94 13.13 0.68
C ALA A 61 -4.22 13.98 0.52
N ALA A 62 -4.18 15.01 -0.32
CA ALA A 62 -5.37 15.85 -0.60
C ALA A 62 -6.49 15.05 -1.30
N ASP A 63 -6.15 14.16 -2.24
CA ASP A 63 -7.14 13.27 -2.87
C ASP A 63 -7.76 12.32 -1.82
N LEU A 64 -6.97 11.76 -0.90
CA LEU A 64 -7.45 10.89 0.20
C LEU A 64 -8.34 11.65 1.19
N VAL A 65 -7.95 12.86 1.60
CA VAL A 65 -8.77 13.76 2.46
C VAL A 65 -10.08 14.13 1.76
N GLY A 66 -10.05 14.28 0.43
CA GLY A 66 -11.23 14.45 -0.42
C GLY A 66 -12.05 13.18 -0.63
N ASP A 67 -11.81 12.13 0.16
CA ASP A 67 -12.51 10.84 0.15
C ASP A 67 -12.37 10.05 -1.16
N LYS A 68 -11.28 10.25 -1.91
CA LYS A 68 -10.97 9.44 -3.08
C LYS A 68 -10.20 8.17 -2.70
N ILE A 69 -10.44 7.10 -3.44
CA ILE A 69 -9.63 5.88 -3.39
C ILE A 69 -8.53 6.03 -4.42
N ILE A 70 -7.28 5.93 -4.00
CA ILE A 70 -6.14 6.06 -4.89
C ILE A 70 -5.35 4.77 -5.01
N ALA A 71 -4.69 4.57 -6.15
CA ALA A 71 -3.64 3.57 -6.29
C ALA A 71 -2.27 4.27 -6.34
N TRP A 72 -1.29 3.69 -5.65
CA TRP A 72 0.07 4.18 -5.57
C TRP A 72 1.04 3.17 -6.16
N PHE A 73 1.78 3.60 -7.18
CA PHE A 73 2.79 2.82 -7.89
C PHE A 73 4.14 3.55 -7.82
N GLU A 74 5.13 2.95 -7.16
CA GLU A 74 6.44 3.54 -6.93
C GLU A 74 7.53 2.45 -6.98
N GLY A 75 8.70 2.76 -7.55
CA GLY A 75 9.88 1.92 -7.53
C GLY A 75 9.65 0.46 -7.90
N GLY A 76 10.45 -0.44 -7.36
CA GLY A 76 10.28 -1.88 -7.54
C GLY A 76 9.11 -2.44 -6.73
N SER A 77 8.40 -3.43 -7.29
CA SER A 77 7.31 -4.10 -6.59
C SER A 77 7.79 -4.91 -5.39
N GLU A 78 6.88 -5.20 -4.48
CA GLU A 78 7.14 -6.00 -3.28
C GLU A 78 7.34 -7.47 -3.62
N ALA A 79 8.32 -8.12 -2.99
CA ALA A 79 8.53 -9.56 -3.06
C ALA A 79 7.55 -10.28 -2.14
N GLY A 80 6.44 -10.77 -2.67
CA GLY A 80 5.47 -11.54 -1.91
C GLY A 80 4.01 -11.12 -2.16
N PRO A 81 3.06 -11.68 -1.38
CA PRO A 81 1.63 -11.52 -1.66
C PRO A 81 1.01 -10.28 -0.99
N ARG A 82 1.80 -9.38 -0.42
CA ARG A 82 1.32 -8.19 0.29
C ARG A 82 1.83 -6.93 -0.38
N ALA A 83 0.92 -5.98 -0.63
CA ALA A 83 1.31 -4.62 -0.93
C ALA A 83 1.82 -3.95 0.35
N LEU A 84 2.99 -3.34 0.27
CA LEU A 84 3.68 -2.72 1.39
C LEU A 84 4.02 -1.24 1.12
N GLY A 85 3.33 -0.63 0.16
CA GLY A 85 3.45 0.78 -0.16
C GLY A 85 3.93 1.10 -1.58
N HIS A 86 4.46 0.13 -2.35
CA HIS A 86 4.91 0.36 -3.72
C HIS A 86 3.86 -0.04 -4.78
N ARG A 87 3.00 -1.00 -4.47
CA ARG A 87 1.87 -1.43 -5.34
C ARG A 87 0.60 -1.50 -4.50
N SER A 88 0.12 -0.34 -4.06
CA SER A 88 -0.91 -0.22 -3.03
C SER A 88 -2.14 0.51 -3.53
N ILE A 89 -3.33 0.05 -3.12
CA ILE A 89 -4.56 0.84 -3.13
C ILE A 89 -4.74 1.39 -1.71
N LEU A 90 -4.95 2.70 -1.62
CA LEU A 90 -5.05 3.45 -0.38
C LEU A 90 -6.42 4.12 -0.27
N ALA A 91 -6.93 4.23 0.96
CA ALA A 91 -8.14 4.98 1.27
C ALA A 91 -8.09 5.56 2.69
N ASP A 92 -8.89 6.59 2.93
CA ASP A 92 -9.08 7.19 4.25
C ASP A 92 -9.75 6.19 5.20
N VAL A 93 -9.14 5.94 6.34
CA VAL A 93 -9.61 4.99 7.36
C VAL A 93 -10.75 5.53 8.20
N ARG A 94 -10.96 6.85 8.23
CA ARG A 94 -11.97 7.55 9.03
C ARG A 94 -13.37 7.37 8.48
N ASN A 95 -13.52 7.17 7.17
CA ASN A 95 -14.80 6.90 6.53
C ASN A 95 -15.08 5.40 6.51
N ALA A 96 -16.05 4.94 7.29
CA ALA A 96 -16.43 3.52 7.37
C ALA A 96 -16.86 2.94 6.01
N ASP A 97 -17.45 3.75 5.11
CA ASP A 97 -17.90 3.27 3.80
C ASP A 97 -16.74 2.93 2.86
N ASN A 98 -15.53 3.41 3.12
CA ASN A 98 -14.36 3.07 2.34
C ASN A 98 -14.03 1.56 2.37
N TRP A 99 -14.39 0.85 3.43
CA TRP A 99 -14.33 -0.60 3.45
C TRP A 99 -15.17 -1.24 2.33
N ARG A 100 -16.40 -0.76 2.09
CA ARG A 100 -17.27 -1.26 1.01
C ARG A 100 -16.77 -0.82 -0.36
N ARG A 101 -16.41 0.47 -0.49
CA ARG A 101 -15.95 1.04 -1.75
C ARG A 101 -14.69 0.34 -2.28
N VAL A 102 -13.70 0.13 -1.41
CA VAL A 102 -12.46 -0.58 -1.82
C VAL A 102 -12.73 -2.05 -2.12
N ASN A 103 -13.63 -2.74 -1.41
CA ASN A 103 -14.04 -4.09 -1.77
C ASN A 103 -14.74 -4.13 -3.15
N HIS A 104 -15.53 -3.10 -3.48
CA HIS A 104 -16.16 -2.96 -4.80
C HIS A 104 -15.10 -2.77 -5.90
N VAL A 105 -14.18 -1.83 -5.75
CA VAL A 105 -13.05 -1.62 -6.67
C VAL A 105 -12.25 -2.92 -6.91
N LYS A 106 -12.10 -3.73 -5.88
CA LYS A 106 -11.40 -5.02 -5.95
C LYS A 106 -12.27 -6.18 -6.46
N GLY A 107 -13.56 -5.97 -6.72
CA GLY A 107 -14.49 -7.01 -7.17
C GLY A 107 -14.54 -8.22 -6.25
N ARG A 108 -14.52 -8.01 -4.90
CA ARG A 108 -14.47 -9.11 -3.93
C ARG A 108 -15.56 -9.00 -2.87
N GLU A 109 -15.71 -10.05 -2.09
CA GLU A 109 -16.76 -10.16 -1.07
C GLU A 109 -16.62 -9.08 0.01
N LEU A 110 -17.74 -8.46 0.39
CA LEU A 110 -17.78 -7.35 1.33
C LEU A 110 -17.34 -7.70 2.77
N TRP A 111 -17.35 -8.97 3.17
CA TRP A 111 -16.89 -9.38 4.50
C TRP A 111 -15.36 -9.36 4.67
N ARG A 112 -14.60 -9.20 3.59
CA ARG A 112 -13.12 -9.23 3.66
C ARG A 112 -12.59 -7.95 4.30
N PRO A 113 -11.71 -8.09 5.32
CA PRO A 113 -11.11 -6.94 5.98
C PRO A 113 -9.96 -6.35 5.18
N PHE A 114 -9.58 -5.13 5.56
CA PHE A 114 -8.38 -4.45 5.07
C PHE A 114 -7.38 -4.25 6.19
N ALA A 115 -6.12 -4.12 5.80
CA ALA A 115 -5.01 -3.81 6.66
C ALA A 115 -4.68 -2.32 6.58
N PRO A 116 -4.23 -1.67 7.67
CA PRO A 116 -3.69 -0.33 7.63
C PRO A 116 -2.18 -0.32 7.42
N ILE A 117 -1.71 0.84 6.92
CA ILE A 117 -0.34 1.32 7.11
C ILE A 117 -0.36 2.47 8.13
N VAL A 118 0.69 2.57 8.93
CA VAL A 118 0.82 3.58 9.98
C VAL A 118 2.27 4.07 10.10
N LEU A 119 2.50 5.35 10.41
CA LEU A 119 3.83 5.87 10.71
C LEU A 119 4.43 5.10 11.90
N ALA A 120 5.65 4.55 11.73
CA ALA A 120 6.26 3.64 12.69
C ALA A 120 6.38 4.27 14.09
N GLU A 121 6.76 5.54 14.17
CA GLU A 121 6.93 6.30 15.42
C GLU A 121 5.61 6.62 16.13
N LYS A 122 4.48 6.57 15.44
CA LYS A 122 3.14 6.84 15.98
C LYS A 122 2.31 5.56 16.19
N ALA A 123 2.80 4.41 15.75
CA ALA A 123 2.03 3.16 15.72
C ALA A 123 1.52 2.74 17.09
N ALA A 124 2.31 2.93 18.16
CA ALA A 124 1.94 2.55 19.52
C ALA A 124 0.80 3.38 20.11
N ASP A 125 0.52 4.57 19.58
CA ASP A 125 -0.61 5.40 20.02
C ASP A 125 -1.94 4.85 19.50
N TRP A 126 -1.92 4.17 18.34
CA TRP A 126 -3.09 3.70 17.61
C TRP A 126 -3.34 2.20 17.70
N PHE A 127 -2.29 1.41 17.96
CA PHE A 127 -2.33 -0.05 17.94
C PHE A 127 -1.57 -0.64 19.13
N ASP A 128 -2.06 -1.79 19.64
CA ASP A 128 -1.47 -2.50 20.78
C ASP A 128 -1.44 -4.02 20.54
N GLY A 129 -0.66 -4.73 21.36
CA GLY A 129 -0.68 -6.21 21.41
C GLY A 129 0.08 -6.92 20.31
N CYS A 130 0.91 -6.22 19.51
CA CYS A 130 1.77 -6.86 18.52
C CYS A 130 3.23 -6.38 18.63
N PRO A 131 4.21 -7.16 18.12
CA PRO A 131 5.59 -6.71 18.00
C PRO A 131 5.72 -5.44 17.13
N MET A 132 6.48 -4.44 17.61
CA MET A 132 6.79 -3.22 16.85
C MET A 132 8.33 -3.12 16.69
N PRO A 133 8.81 -2.70 15.51
CA PRO A 133 8.08 -2.41 14.27
C PRO A 133 7.51 -3.65 13.58
N SER A 134 6.44 -3.48 12.76
CA SER A 134 5.81 -4.52 11.96
C SER A 134 5.83 -4.16 10.46
N PRO A 135 6.99 -4.15 9.77
CA PRO A 135 7.11 -3.59 8.43
C PRO A 135 6.49 -4.45 7.32
N TYR A 136 6.20 -5.75 7.58
CA TYR A 136 5.79 -6.70 6.55
C TYR A 136 4.34 -7.16 6.66
N MET A 137 3.50 -6.47 7.43
CA MET A 137 2.07 -6.83 7.60
C MET A 137 1.88 -8.28 8.04
N LEU A 138 2.67 -8.74 9.04
CA LEU A 138 2.66 -10.11 9.54
C LEU A 138 1.83 -10.30 10.81
N PHE A 139 1.68 -9.25 11.62
CA PHE A 139 1.06 -9.33 12.94
C PHE A 139 -0.26 -8.58 12.99
N THR A 140 -1.21 -9.13 13.74
CA THR A 140 -2.44 -8.46 14.14
C THR A 140 -2.22 -7.70 15.44
N ALA A 141 -2.81 -6.51 15.52
CA ALA A 141 -2.81 -5.64 16.69
C ALA A 141 -4.26 -5.29 17.07
N THR A 142 -4.49 -4.95 18.33
CA THR A 142 -5.74 -4.35 18.79
C THR A 142 -5.79 -2.89 18.35
N VAL A 143 -6.89 -2.44 17.76
CA VAL A 143 -7.12 -1.05 17.41
C VAL A 143 -7.53 -0.27 18.64
N ARG A 144 -6.86 0.86 18.93
CA ARG A 144 -7.08 1.67 20.15
C ARG A 144 -8.04 2.84 19.95
N SER A 145 -8.32 3.22 18.71
CA SER A 145 -9.15 4.39 18.40
C SER A 145 -10.40 4.01 17.60
N THR A 146 -11.50 4.68 17.89
CA THR A 146 -12.74 4.63 17.10
C THR A 146 -12.67 5.40 15.78
N ASP A 147 -11.61 6.16 15.56
CA ASP A 147 -11.42 6.97 14.35
C ASP A 147 -10.95 6.14 13.14
N LEU A 148 -10.79 4.83 13.31
CA LEU A 148 -10.30 3.90 12.29
C LEU A 148 -11.35 2.86 11.86
N PRO A 149 -12.63 3.24 11.62
CA PRO A 149 -13.70 2.26 11.39
C PRO A 149 -13.50 1.43 10.13
N ALA A 150 -12.88 1.97 9.08
CA ALA A 150 -12.72 1.27 7.81
C ALA A 150 -11.72 0.09 7.84
N ILE A 151 -10.86 0.02 8.88
CA ILE A 151 -9.85 -1.04 9.02
C ILE A 151 -9.98 -1.85 10.32
N THR A 152 -10.95 -1.53 11.14
CA THR A 152 -11.20 -2.26 12.39
C THR A 152 -12.08 -3.48 12.11
N HIS A 153 -11.55 -4.68 12.39
CA HIS A 153 -12.26 -5.93 12.22
C HIS A 153 -13.33 -6.11 13.31
N VAL A 154 -14.24 -7.07 13.13
CA VAL A 154 -15.36 -7.34 14.05
C VAL A 154 -14.91 -7.70 15.48
N ASP A 155 -13.68 -8.17 15.64
CA ASP A 155 -13.04 -8.49 16.92
C ASP A 155 -12.19 -7.34 17.50
N GLY A 156 -12.24 -6.15 16.90
CA GLY A 156 -11.46 -4.99 17.30
C GLY A 156 -9.98 -5.03 16.88
N SER A 157 -9.59 -6.01 16.07
CA SER A 157 -8.20 -6.15 15.61
C SER A 157 -7.98 -5.58 14.21
N SER A 158 -6.70 -5.41 13.84
CA SER A 158 -6.27 -5.15 12.48
C SER A 158 -4.84 -5.65 12.25
N ARG A 159 -4.52 -6.04 11.00
CA ARG A 159 -3.17 -6.52 10.64
C ARG A 159 -2.34 -5.39 10.09
N ILE A 160 -1.47 -4.83 10.90
CA ILE A 160 -0.78 -3.57 10.64
C ILE A 160 0.53 -3.72 9.86
N GLN A 161 0.85 -2.67 9.10
CA GLN A 161 2.19 -2.40 8.59
C GLN A 161 2.69 -1.09 9.18
N THR A 162 3.88 -1.08 9.78
CA THR A 162 4.58 0.14 10.17
C THR A 162 5.46 0.65 9.03
N VAL A 163 5.41 1.96 8.77
CA VAL A 163 6.15 2.64 7.70
C VAL A 163 7.19 3.55 8.32
N ASP A 164 8.46 3.29 8.02
CA ASP A 164 9.61 4.11 8.43
C ASP A 164 10.22 4.86 7.24
N ALA A 165 11.34 5.54 7.46
CA ALA A 165 12.02 6.34 6.43
C ALA A 165 12.54 5.53 5.23
N SER A 166 12.63 4.19 5.33
CA SER A 166 13.08 3.32 4.23
C SER A 166 11.97 2.99 3.22
N CYS A 167 10.72 3.37 3.51
CA CYS A 167 9.56 2.99 2.70
C CYS A 167 9.26 3.95 1.52
N GLY A 168 10.12 4.93 1.24
CA GLY A 168 9.97 5.82 0.07
C GLY A 168 8.79 6.79 0.15
N GLY A 169 8.15 7.06 -0.98
CA GLY A 169 7.10 8.07 -1.14
C GLY A 169 5.83 7.79 -0.34
N ILE A 170 5.51 6.52 -0.09
CA ILE A 170 4.35 6.17 0.74
C ILE A 170 4.44 6.76 2.16
N ARG A 171 5.66 6.89 2.71
CA ARG A 171 5.87 7.57 3.98
C ARG A 171 5.48 9.04 3.90
N HIS A 172 5.89 9.73 2.84
CA HIS A 172 5.55 11.14 2.64
C HIS A 172 4.04 11.36 2.46
N VAL A 173 3.34 10.42 1.81
CA VAL A 173 1.87 10.44 1.72
C VAL A 173 1.23 10.35 3.11
N LEU A 174 1.70 9.41 3.96
CA LEU A 174 1.23 9.27 5.34
C LEU A 174 1.51 10.53 6.17
N GLU A 175 2.70 11.11 6.05
CA GLU A 175 3.07 12.35 6.77
C GLU A 175 2.21 13.54 6.33
N ALA A 176 1.92 13.64 5.02
CA ALA A 176 1.04 14.68 4.50
C ALA A 176 -0.40 14.48 4.98
N PHE A 177 -0.90 13.25 4.94
CA PHE A 177 -2.24 12.92 5.42
C PHE A 177 -2.39 13.17 6.93
N ASP A 178 -1.38 12.79 7.72
CA ASP A 178 -1.33 13.06 9.16
C ASP A 178 -1.35 14.56 9.49
N ARG A 179 -0.61 15.38 8.73
CA ARG A 179 -0.64 16.86 8.90
C ARG A 179 -2.02 17.46 8.68
N GLU A 180 -2.76 16.95 7.70
CA GLU A 180 -4.09 17.45 7.35
C GLU A 180 -5.18 16.94 8.31
N THR A 181 -5.02 15.73 8.85
CA THR A 181 -6.11 15.02 9.54
C THR A 181 -5.85 14.74 11.02
N GLY A 182 -4.59 14.75 11.44
CA GLY A 182 -4.15 14.26 12.75
C GLY A 182 -4.19 12.73 12.88
N VAL A 183 -4.40 11.98 11.77
CA VAL A 183 -4.48 10.53 11.74
C VAL A 183 -3.35 9.96 10.89
N PRO A 184 -2.29 9.36 11.48
CA PRO A 184 -1.13 8.83 10.76
C PRO A 184 -1.37 7.44 10.16
N VAL A 185 -2.60 7.14 9.75
CA VAL A 185 -3.05 5.80 9.35
C VAL A 185 -3.85 5.87 8.05
N LEU A 186 -3.52 5.01 7.09
CA LEU A 186 -4.29 4.81 5.87
C LEU A 186 -4.65 3.33 5.70
N MET A 187 -5.79 3.06 5.05
CA MET A 187 -6.09 1.72 4.53
C MET A 187 -5.09 1.36 3.43
N ASN A 188 -4.57 0.13 3.45
CA ASN A 188 -3.67 -0.40 2.43
C ASN A 188 -4.11 -1.79 1.97
N THR A 189 -4.26 -1.95 0.66
CA THR A 189 -4.47 -3.26 0.04
C THR A 189 -3.69 -3.36 -1.26
N SER A 190 -3.53 -4.59 -1.79
CA SER A 190 -2.78 -4.84 -3.02
C SER A 190 -3.41 -4.15 -4.23
N PHE A 191 -2.57 -3.54 -5.05
CA PHE A 191 -2.94 -2.93 -6.32
C PHE A 191 -3.13 -4.00 -7.39
N ASN A 192 -4.34 -4.53 -7.49
CA ASN A 192 -4.75 -5.54 -8.49
C ASN A 192 -6.28 -5.67 -8.55
N GLY A 193 -6.78 -6.07 -9.69
CA GLY A 193 -8.17 -6.45 -9.91
C GLY A 193 -8.52 -7.85 -9.36
N PRO A 194 -9.78 -8.28 -9.56
CA PRO A 194 -10.24 -9.59 -9.13
C PRO A 194 -9.56 -10.72 -9.91
N GLY A 195 -8.93 -11.65 -9.17
CA GLY A 195 -8.24 -12.80 -9.77
C GLY A 195 -6.91 -12.49 -10.47
N GLU A 196 -6.46 -11.25 -10.42
CA GLU A 196 -5.20 -10.80 -11.03
C GLU A 196 -4.04 -10.80 -10.04
N PRO A 197 -2.79 -10.93 -10.52
CA PRO A 197 -1.61 -10.66 -9.70
C PRO A 197 -1.51 -9.15 -9.38
N ILE A 198 -0.65 -8.81 -8.42
CA ILE A 198 -0.29 -7.41 -8.14
C ILE A 198 0.28 -6.78 -9.43
N VAL A 199 -0.15 -5.55 -9.71
CA VAL A 199 0.33 -4.74 -10.84
C VAL A 199 1.85 -4.67 -10.84
N GLU A 200 2.49 -5.00 -11.96
CA GLU A 200 3.95 -4.94 -12.09
C GLU A 200 4.40 -3.74 -12.91
N THR A 201 3.76 -3.47 -14.05
CA THR A 201 4.21 -2.44 -15.00
C THR A 201 3.34 -1.18 -14.95
N PRO A 202 3.85 -0.01 -15.40
CA PRO A 202 3.02 1.19 -15.60
C PRO A 202 1.80 0.95 -16.48
N ALA A 203 1.94 0.13 -17.54
CA ALA A 203 0.83 -0.21 -18.42
C ALA A 203 -0.29 -0.98 -17.68
N HIS A 204 0.07 -1.90 -16.76
CA HIS A 204 -0.93 -2.58 -15.92
C HIS A 204 -1.64 -1.59 -14.98
N ALA A 205 -0.93 -0.59 -14.45
CA ALA A 205 -1.52 0.43 -13.59
C ALA A 205 -2.52 1.31 -14.35
N VAL A 206 -2.19 1.67 -15.59
CA VAL A 206 -3.08 2.42 -16.49
C VAL A 206 -4.30 1.59 -16.87
N ALA A 207 -4.12 0.32 -17.24
CA ALA A 207 -5.23 -0.60 -17.57
C ALA A 207 -6.18 -0.73 -16.35
N PHE A 208 -5.66 -0.86 -15.13
CA PHE A 208 -6.49 -0.90 -13.94
C PHE A 208 -7.32 0.39 -13.75
N LEU A 209 -6.75 1.58 -14.04
CA LEU A 209 -7.49 2.84 -14.00
C LEU A 209 -8.62 2.87 -15.03
N GLN A 210 -8.40 2.30 -16.21
CA GLN A 210 -9.42 2.24 -17.29
C GLN A 210 -10.57 1.26 -16.96
N ASP A 211 -10.24 0.11 -16.34
CA ASP A 211 -11.14 -1.03 -16.20
C ASP A 211 -11.81 -1.14 -14.81
N SER A 212 -11.47 -0.25 -13.85
CA SER A 212 -12.02 -0.28 -12.49
C SER A 212 -12.64 1.05 -12.07
N ASP A 213 -13.33 1.05 -10.93
CA ASP A 213 -13.92 2.26 -10.33
C ASP A 213 -12.94 3.01 -9.41
N ILE A 214 -11.62 2.78 -9.55
CA ILE A 214 -10.61 3.57 -8.82
C ILE A 214 -10.69 5.05 -9.23
N ASP A 215 -10.54 5.96 -8.28
CA ASP A 215 -10.70 7.39 -8.58
C ASP A 215 -9.43 7.99 -9.20
N VAL A 216 -8.25 7.61 -8.67
CA VAL A 216 -6.96 8.19 -9.08
C VAL A 216 -5.87 7.11 -9.04
N VAL A 217 -4.94 7.17 -9.98
CA VAL A 217 -3.70 6.36 -9.94
C VAL A 217 -2.50 7.30 -9.97
N TYR A 218 -1.59 7.11 -9.02
CA TYR A 218 -0.27 7.73 -9.00
C TYR A 218 0.78 6.74 -9.51
N ILE A 219 1.52 7.11 -10.55
CA ILE A 219 2.58 6.28 -11.16
C ILE A 219 3.86 7.09 -11.18
N GLU A 220 4.83 6.73 -10.34
CA GLU A 220 6.12 7.45 -10.22
C GLU A 220 5.91 8.98 -10.11
N GLY A 221 5.02 9.38 -9.22
CA GLY A 221 4.70 10.79 -8.97
C GLY A 221 3.74 11.45 -9.95
N ARG A 222 3.34 10.79 -11.04
CA ARG A 222 2.35 11.30 -11.99
C ARG A 222 0.96 10.90 -11.57
N ARG A 223 0.05 11.89 -11.48
CA ARG A 223 -1.35 11.71 -11.10
C ARG A 223 -2.21 11.50 -12.34
N ALA A 224 -2.89 10.37 -12.45
CA ALA A 224 -3.75 10.02 -13.59
C ALA A 224 -5.20 9.77 -13.13
N VAL A 225 -6.15 10.23 -13.94
CA VAL A 225 -7.59 10.04 -13.75
C VAL A 225 -8.28 9.73 -15.07
N ARG A 226 -9.46 9.15 -15.02
CA ARG A 226 -10.32 9.05 -16.22
C ARG A 226 -10.81 10.44 -16.65
N SER A 227 -10.87 10.68 -17.98
CA SER A 227 -11.35 11.92 -18.60
C SER A 227 -12.87 12.06 -18.54
#